data_2f33adc512677b598dc63be428cc950f
#
_entry.id   2f33adc512677b598dc63be428cc950f
#
_cell.length_a   1.000
_cell.length_b   1.000
_cell.length_c   1.000
_cell.angle_alpha   90.00
_cell.angle_beta   90.00
_cell.angle_gamma   90.00
#
_symmetry.space_group_name_H-M   'P 1'
#
loop_
_entity.id
_entity.type
_entity.pdbx_description
1 polymer ?
#
loop_
_entity_poly.entity_id
_entity_poly.type
_entity_poly.pdbx_seq_one_letter_code
_entity_poly.pdbx_strand_id
1 'polypeptide(L)'
;AAVGLDLIQLHGDEPAALCACWPGRVIKACRLQTTKNVDGLAAYAGVRMLLLDAAVRGAYGGTGVRADWRLACAAKRHGVPLLLAGGLTPENVAAAVRAVAPFGVDTASGVESTPGRKDAAKMHAFIVAARATGDAIV
;
A
#
# COMPACT_ATOMS: atom_id res chain seq x y z
N ALA A 1 4.20 -23.75 -10.42
CA ALA A 1 5.46 -23.32 -11.03
C ALA A 1 5.38 -23.10 -12.55
N ALA A 2 4.22 -23.23 -13.18
CA ALA A 2 4.11 -23.03 -14.64
C ALA A 2 4.30 -21.56 -15.09
N VAL A 3 4.15 -20.56 -14.17
CA VAL A 3 4.18 -19.12 -14.53
C VAL A 3 5.47 -18.42 -14.09
N GLY A 4 6.29 -19.03 -13.22
CA GLY A 4 7.58 -18.47 -12.78
C GLY A 4 7.49 -17.17 -12.00
N LEU A 5 6.44 -16.94 -11.21
CA LEU A 5 6.27 -15.74 -10.41
C LEU A 5 7.25 -15.69 -9.23
N ASP A 6 7.87 -14.54 -9.00
CA ASP A 6 8.72 -14.27 -7.83
C ASP A 6 7.87 -13.94 -6.60
N LEU A 7 6.83 -13.13 -6.77
CA LEU A 7 5.91 -12.71 -5.72
C LEU A 7 4.45 -12.91 -6.15
N ILE A 8 3.59 -13.15 -5.16
CA ILE A 8 2.15 -13.30 -5.34
C ILE A 8 1.47 -12.26 -4.45
N GLN A 9 0.63 -11.40 -5.02
CA GLN A 9 -0.21 -10.50 -4.24
C GLN A 9 -1.58 -11.15 -3.97
N LEU A 10 -1.92 -11.30 -2.69
CA LEU A 10 -3.21 -11.76 -2.21
C LEU A 10 -4.01 -10.55 -1.73
N HIS A 11 -5.13 -10.24 -2.39
CA HIS A 11 -5.88 -8.98 -2.19
C HIS A 11 -7.34 -9.21 -1.77
N GLY A 12 -7.64 -10.37 -1.22
CA GLY A 12 -8.94 -10.74 -0.66
C GLY A 12 -8.85 -11.01 0.84
N ASP A 13 -9.75 -11.88 1.33
CA ASP A 13 -9.83 -12.26 2.73
C ASP A 13 -9.06 -13.56 3.03
N GLU A 14 -7.95 -13.78 2.31
CA GLU A 14 -7.16 -14.99 2.45
C GLU A 14 -6.58 -15.09 3.87
N PRO A 15 -6.75 -16.25 4.53
CA PRO A 15 -6.23 -16.45 5.88
C PRO A 15 -4.70 -16.56 5.88
N ALA A 16 -4.07 -16.25 7.02
CA ALA A 16 -2.63 -16.34 7.19
C ALA A 16 -2.07 -17.74 6.86
N ALA A 17 -2.83 -18.80 7.14
CA ALA A 17 -2.45 -20.17 6.80
C ALA A 17 -2.26 -20.37 5.28
N LEU A 18 -3.05 -19.70 4.45
CA LEU A 18 -2.86 -19.74 3.00
C LEU A 18 -1.59 -18.99 2.59
N CYS A 19 -1.32 -17.83 3.20
CA CYS A 19 -0.09 -17.07 2.96
C CYS A 19 1.16 -17.90 3.29
N ALA A 20 1.09 -18.71 4.34
CA ALA A 20 2.17 -19.58 4.78
C ALA A 20 2.53 -20.69 3.78
N CYS A 21 1.67 -21.00 2.79
CA CYS A 21 2.00 -21.94 1.71
C CYS A 21 3.11 -21.43 0.78
N TRP A 22 3.38 -20.11 0.78
CA TRP A 22 4.44 -19.49 -0.03
C TRP A 22 5.31 -18.56 0.85
N PRO A 23 6.13 -19.11 1.76
CA PRO A 23 6.87 -18.32 2.72
C PRO A 23 7.82 -17.33 2.01
N GLY A 24 7.79 -16.06 2.44
CA GLY A 24 8.61 -14.99 1.88
C GLY A 24 8.27 -14.58 0.43
N ARG A 25 7.18 -15.10 -0.15
CA ARG A 25 6.77 -14.82 -1.55
C ARG A 25 5.40 -14.15 -1.65
N VAL A 26 4.78 -13.81 -0.53
CA VAL A 26 3.44 -13.21 -0.51
C VAL A 26 3.52 -11.72 -0.18
N ILE A 27 2.83 -10.90 -0.97
CA ILE A 27 2.40 -9.55 -0.61
C ILE A 27 0.94 -9.67 -0.18
N LYS A 28 0.64 -9.45 1.12
CA LYS A 28 -0.74 -9.49 1.61
C LYS A 28 -1.32 -8.08 1.64
N ALA A 29 -2.36 -7.86 0.85
CA ALA A 29 -3.11 -6.61 0.89
C ALA A 29 -4.13 -6.63 2.04
N CYS A 30 -4.12 -5.57 2.84
CA CYS A 30 -4.98 -5.40 4.01
C CYS A 30 -5.61 -4.02 4.01
N ARG A 31 -6.92 -3.94 4.26
CA ARG A 31 -7.61 -2.67 4.50
C ARG A 31 -7.50 -2.29 5.97
N LEU A 32 -7.03 -1.07 6.21
CA LEU A 32 -6.94 -0.52 7.56
C LEU A 32 -8.06 0.50 7.79
N GLN A 33 -9.04 0.13 8.62
CA GLN A 33 -10.15 0.99 9.01
C GLN A 33 -10.20 1.25 10.52
N THR A 34 -9.60 0.38 11.29
CA THR A 34 -9.60 0.42 12.75
C THR A 34 -8.28 -0.08 13.33
N THR A 35 -8.01 0.23 14.59
CA THR A 35 -6.87 -0.34 15.34
C THR A 35 -6.92 -1.86 15.43
N LYS A 36 -8.12 -2.45 15.49
CA LYS A 36 -8.30 -3.91 15.47
C LYS A 36 -7.76 -4.55 14.18
N ASN A 37 -7.91 -3.87 13.04
CA ASN A 37 -7.30 -4.36 11.79
C ASN A 37 -5.78 -4.36 11.89
N VAL A 38 -5.20 -3.33 12.54
CA VAL A 38 -3.75 -3.27 12.77
C VAL A 38 -3.28 -4.42 13.66
N ASP A 39 -4.00 -4.73 14.75
CA ASP A 39 -3.67 -5.86 15.64
C ASP A 39 -3.70 -7.20 14.88
N GLY A 40 -4.66 -7.38 13.99
CA GLY A 40 -4.81 -8.57 13.16
C GLY A 40 -3.64 -8.83 12.20
N LEU A 41 -2.82 -7.81 11.89
CA LEU A 41 -1.65 -7.96 11.02
C LEU A 41 -0.58 -8.89 11.61
N ALA A 42 -0.57 -9.09 12.92
CA ALA A 42 0.36 -10.02 13.59
C ALA A 42 0.29 -11.44 12.99
N ALA A 43 -0.89 -11.87 12.51
CA ALA A 43 -1.07 -13.16 11.89
C ALA A 43 -0.27 -13.34 10.59
N TYR A 44 0.12 -12.24 9.94
CA TYR A 44 0.82 -12.22 8.65
C TYR A 44 2.33 -11.94 8.78
N ALA A 45 2.93 -12.17 9.93
CA ALA A 45 4.36 -11.89 10.16
C ALA A 45 5.32 -12.62 9.19
N GLY A 46 4.88 -13.73 8.57
CA GLY A 46 5.67 -14.52 7.63
C GLY A 46 5.56 -14.10 6.16
N VAL A 47 4.81 -13.05 5.82
CA VAL A 47 4.71 -12.59 4.44
C VAL A 47 5.92 -11.73 4.05
N ARG A 48 6.16 -11.59 2.75
CA ARG A 48 7.26 -10.74 2.24
C ARG A 48 7.01 -9.26 2.51
N MET A 49 5.77 -8.81 2.30
CA MET A 49 5.35 -7.41 2.50
C MET A 49 3.85 -7.36 2.83
N LEU A 50 3.45 -6.31 3.54
CA LEU A 50 2.05 -5.93 3.70
C LEU A 50 1.76 -4.75 2.77
N LEU A 51 0.73 -4.84 1.93
CA LEU A 51 0.18 -3.72 1.19
C LEU A 51 -1.00 -3.18 1.98
N LEU A 52 -0.90 -1.94 2.46
CA LEU A 52 -1.90 -1.32 3.31
C LEU A 52 -2.73 -0.32 2.50
N ASP A 53 -3.99 -0.66 2.26
CA ASP A 53 -4.96 0.26 1.65
C ASP A 53 -5.54 1.16 2.75
N ALA A 54 -5.06 2.41 2.78
CA ALA A 54 -5.47 3.43 3.73
C ALA A 54 -6.65 4.29 3.23
N ALA A 55 -7.30 3.92 2.12
CA ALA A 55 -8.45 4.66 1.59
C ALA A 55 -9.63 4.61 2.56
N VAL A 56 -10.13 5.77 2.96
CA VAL A 56 -11.37 5.87 3.73
C VAL A 56 -12.57 5.69 2.79
N ARG A 57 -13.46 4.75 3.11
CA ARG A 57 -14.71 4.55 2.34
C ARG A 57 -15.51 5.85 2.30
N GLY A 58 -15.91 6.28 1.09
CA GLY A 58 -16.77 7.47 0.88
C GLY A 58 -16.03 8.75 0.54
N ALA A 59 -14.71 8.79 0.57
CA ALA A 59 -13.92 9.91 0.08
C ALA A 59 -13.57 9.72 -1.41
N TYR A 60 -14.52 10.00 -2.29
CA TYR A 60 -14.22 10.18 -3.71
C TYR A 60 -13.46 11.50 -3.89
N GLY A 61 -12.44 11.48 -4.74
CA GLY A 61 -11.46 12.53 -4.95
C GLY A 61 -12.01 13.95 -4.93
N GLY A 62 -11.29 14.85 -4.26
CA GLY A 62 -11.54 16.28 -4.24
C GLY A 62 -12.04 16.86 -2.90
N THR A 63 -12.46 16.06 -1.94
CA THR A 63 -13.04 16.56 -0.66
C THR A 63 -12.06 16.70 0.49
N GLY A 64 -10.75 16.57 0.26
CA GLY A 64 -9.74 16.79 1.30
C GLY A 64 -9.76 15.81 2.48
N VAL A 65 -10.49 14.71 2.38
CA VAL A 65 -10.50 13.67 3.41
C VAL A 65 -9.14 12.95 3.35
N ARG A 66 -8.28 13.28 4.29
CA ARG A 66 -6.96 12.66 4.44
C ARG A 66 -7.15 11.19 4.77
N ALA A 67 -6.52 10.31 3.99
CA ALA A 67 -6.32 8.93 4.39
C ALA A 67 -5.71 8.92 5.81
N ASP A 68 -6.25 8.09 6.70
CA ASP A 68 -5.73 8.04 8.08
C ASP A 68 -4.44 7.22 8.13
N TRP A 69 -3.34 7.86 7.80
CA TRP A 69 -2.02 7.23 7.81
C TRP A 69 -1.53 6.82 9.20
N ARG A 70 -2.22 7.24 10.28
CA ARG A 70 -1.88 6.82 11.66
C ARG A 70 -1.96 5.31 11.82
N LEU A 71 -2.93 4.66 11.16
CA LEU A 71 -3.05 3.20 11.20
C LEU A 71 -1.88 2.52 10.45
N ALA A 72 -1.44 3.10 9.32
CA ALA A 72 -0.26 2.60 8.61
C ALA A 72 1.01 2.77 9.45
N CYS A 73 1.18 3.91 10.14
CA CYS A 73 2.29 4.11 11.09
C CYS A 73 2.25 3.06 12.22
N ALA A 74 1.08 2.81 12.80
CA ALA A 74 0.91 1.81 13.86
C ALA A 74 1.22 0.38 13.37
N ALA A 75 0.97 0.08 12.10
CA ALA A 75 1.25 -1.23 11.51
C ALA A 75 2.75 -1.57 11.45
N LYS A 76 3.64 -0.57 11.46
CA LYS A 76 5.10 -0.77 11.45
C LYS A 76 5.61 -1.56 12.65
N ARG A 77 4.88 -1.58 13.77
CA ARG A 77 5.25 -2.38 14.95
C ARG A 77 5.37 -3.88 14.69
N HIS A 78 4.75 -4.38 13.61
CA HIS A 78 4.82 -5.80 13.24
C HIS A 78 6.12 -6.18 12.51
N GLY A 79 6.99 -5.21 12.18
CA GLY A 79 8.31 -5.46 11.58
C GLY A 79 8.27 -5.99 10.13
N VAL A 80 7.10 -6.07 9.50
CA VAL A 80 6.96 -6.49 8.10
C VAL A 80 7.08 -5.25 7.20
N PRO A 81 7.85 -5.29 6.09
CA PRO A 81 7.92 -4.17 5.15
C PRO A 81 6.55 -3.77 4.63
N LEU A 82 6.27 -2.46 4.58
CA LEU A 82 4.96 -1.91 4.22
C LEU A 82 4.98 -1.26 2.85
N LEU A 83 4.06 -1.66 1.97
CA LEU A 83 3.66 -0.91 0.80
C LEU A 83 2.42 -0.08 1.17
N LEU A 84 2.48 1.24 1.00
CA LEU A 84 1.35 2.12 1.27
C LEU A 84 0.55 2.33 -0.02
N ALA A 85 -0.74 2.04 0.05
CA ALA A 85 -1.69 2.20 -1.04
C ALA A 85 -2.94 2.96 -0.56
N GLY A 86 -3.91 3.12 -1.47
CA GLY A 86 -5.21 3.72 -1.14
C GLY A 86 -5.27 5.22 -1.42
N GLY A 87 -5.73 5.60 -2.61
CA GLY A 87 -5.96 6.98 -3.00
C GLY A 87 -4.71 7.86 -3.12
N LEU A 88 -3.54 7.25 -3.30
CA LEU A 88 -2.31 7.99 -3.54
C LEU A 88 -2.30 8.62 -4.94
N THR A 89 -1.89 9.88 -5.00
CA THR A 89 -1.79 10.70 -6.22
C THR A 89 -0.46 11.45 -6.23
N PRO A 90 -0.05 12.05 -7.36
CA PRO A 90 1.15 12.91 -7.40
C PRO A 90 1.14 14.03 -6.34
N GLU A 91 -0.05 14.55 -6.00
CA GLU A 91 -0.20 15.69 -5.09
C GLU A 91 -0.06 15.30 -3.61
N ASN A 92 -0.35 14.04 -3.26
CA ASN A 92 -0.36 13.61 -1.85
C ASN A 92 0.73 12.60 -1.48
N VAL A 93 1.35 11.90 -2.45
CA VAL A 93 2.32 10.83 -2.18
C VAL A 93 3.52 11.31 -1.37
N ALA A 94 4.04 12.51 -1.62
CA ALA A 94 5.16 13.06 -0.87
C ALA A 94 4.81 13.25 0.62
N ALA A 95 3.60 13.71 0.92
CA ALA A 95 3.13 13.83 2.30
C ALA A 95 2.92 12.45 2.96
N ALA A 96 2.40 11.49 2.21
CA ALA A 96 2.21 10.12 2.66
C ALA A 96 3.55 9.45 3.02
N VAL A 97 4.56 9.59 2.15
CA VAL A 97 5.91 9.04 2.38
C VAL A 97 6.54 9.68 3.61
N ARG A 98 6.48 11.00 3.77
CA ARG A 98 7.00 11.68 4.97
C ARG A 98 6.30 11.24 6.25
N ALA A 99 4.99 11.04 6.21
CA ALA A 99 4.21 10.68 7.40
C ALA A 99 4.43 9.24 7.82
N VAL A 100 4.52 8.30 6.87
CA VAL A 100 4.54 6.86 7.15
C VAL A 100 5.94 6.27 7.05
N ALA A 101 6.82 6.85 6.24
CA ALA A 101 8.11 6.24 5.85
C ALA A 101 7.92 4.75 5.49
N PRO A 102 7.10 4.42 4.46
CA PRO A 102 6.85 3.04 4.05
C PRO A 102 8.07 2.49 3.30
N PHE A 103 8.12 1.18 3.11
CA PHE A 103 9.10 0.53 2.22
C PHE A 103 8.91 0.94 0.76
N GLY A 104 7.66 1.14 0.34
CA GLY A 104 7.30 1.60 -0.99
C GLY A 104 5.85 2.11 -1.03
N VAL A 105 5.46 2.64 -2.17
CA VAL A 105 4.11 3.16 -2.43
C VAL A 105 3.49 2.50 -3.65
N ASP A 106 2.16 2.33 -3.61
CA ASP A 106 1.39 1.73 -4.71
C ASP A 106 0.22 2.63 -5.08
N THR A 107 -0.01 2.82 -6.37
CA THR A 107 -1.15 3.58 -6.88
C THR A 107 -1.71 2.98 -8.16
N ALA A 108 -3.03 3.02 -8.29
CA ALA A 108 -3.73 2.61 -9.50
C ALA A 108 -4.46 3.81 -10.13
N SER A 109 -5.60 4.20 -9.58
CA SER A 109 -6.45 5.28 -10.15
C SER A 109 -5.83 6.67 -10.02
N GLY A 110 -4.95 6.89 -9.04
CA GLY A 110 -4.31 8.19 -8.81
C GLY A 110 -3.44 8.69 -9.96
N VAL A 111 -3.06 7.81 -10.88
CA VAL A 111 -2.26 8.13 -12.07
C VAL A 111 -3.01 7.82 -13.37
N GLU A 112 -4.35 7.80 -13.33
CA GLU A 112 -5.20 7.59 -14.51
C GLU A 112 -5.70 8.92 -15.09
N SER A 113 -5.81 8.97 -16.41
CA SER A 113 -6.51 10.05 -17.12
C SER A 113 -8.03 9.82 -17.14
N THR A 114 -8.42 8.56 -17.30
CA THR A 114 -9.79 8.03 -17.20
C THR A 114 -9.71 6.62 -16.61
N PRO A 115 -10.79 6.07 -16.06
CA PRO A 115 -10.77 4.72 -15.48
C PRO A 115 -10.13 3.68 -16.41
N GLY A 116 -9.10 2.99 -15.89
CA GLY A 116 -8.35 1.97 -16.61
C GLY A 116 -7.26 2.48 -17.57
N ARG A 117 -7.16 3.81 -17.81
CA ARG A 117 -6.15 4.40 -18.70
C ARG A 117 -5.12 5.20 -17.94
N LYS A 118 -3.90 4.70 -17.84
CA LYS A 118 -2.79 5.38 -17.17
C LYS A 118 -2.36 6.64 -17.94
N ASP A 119 -1.96 7.68 -17.22
CA ASP A 119 -1.43 8.94 -17.71
C ASP A 119 0.08 8.99 -17.44
N ALA A 120 0.89 9.07 -18.50
CA ALA A 120 2.35 9.05 -18.38
C ALA A 120 2.90 10.25 -17.60
N ALA A 121 2.30 11.44 -17.73
CA ALA A 121 2.73 12.63 -17.00
C ALA A 121 2.42 12.49 -15.50
N LYS A 122 1.23 11.97 -15.15
CA LYS A 122 0.89 11.68 -13.74
C LYS A 122 1.76 10.59 -13.14
N MET A 123 2.08 9.52 -13.90
CA MET A 123 2.99 8.48 -13.43
C MET A 123 4.39 9.05 -13.13
N HIS A 124 4.93 9.86 -14.05
CA HIS A 124 6.21 10.52 -13.85
C HIS A 124 6.19 11.46 -12.62
N ALA A 125 5.15 12.32 -12.52
CA ALA A 125 4.99 13.23 -11.40
C ALA A 125 4.88 12.49 -10.05
N PHE A 126 4.15 11.36 -10.02
CA PHE A 126 4.03 10.51 -8.83
C PHE A 126 5.39 9.97 -8.37
N ILE A 127 6.18 9.41 -9.31
CA ILE A 127 7.50 8.86 -9.01
C ILE A 127 8.44 9.94 -8.50
N VAL A 128 8.48 11.09 -9.17
CA VAL A 128 9.30 12.23 -8.76
C VAL A 128 8.92 12.70 -7.35
N ALA A 129 7.63 12.88 -7.08
CA ALA A 129 7.14 13.31 -5.77
C ALA A 129 7.43 12.28 -4.66
N ALA A 130 7.31 10.99 -4.94
CA ALA A 130 7.63 9.93 -3.99
C ALA A 130 9.13 9.92 -3.64
N ARG A 131 10.01 10.06 -4.64
CA ARG A 131 11.47 10.04 -4.45
C ARG A 131 12.03 11.31 -3.80
N ALA A 132 11.37 12.45 -3.99
CA ALA A 132 11.83 13.74 -3.43
C ALA A 132 11.82 13.81 -1.89
N THR A 133 11.28 12.80 -1.23
CA THR A 133 11.12 12.77 0.24
C THR A 133 12.23 12.00 0.97
N GLY A 134 13.32 11.61 0.28
CA GLY A 134 14.39 10.78 0.86
C GLY A 134 14.08 9.29 0.73
N ASP A 135 14.86 8.43 1.30
CA ASP A 135 15.07 6.99 1.11
C ASP A 135 13.88 6.02 0.85
N ALA A 136 12.73 6.51 0.40
CA ALA A 136 11.64 5.65 -0.05
C ALA A 136 12.02 4.99 -1.39
N ILE A 137 12.26 3.71 -1.35
CA ILE A 137 12.45 2.90 -2.55
C ILE A 137 11.08 2.77 -3.24
N VAL A 138 11.03 3.14 -4.49
CA VAL A 138 9.87 2.97 -5.38
C VAL A 138 9.97 1.63 -6.08
#